data_33a5ee7d5064b16ef6aa25536f798c6e
#
_entry.id   33a5ee7d5064b16ef6aa25536f798c6e
#
_cell.length_a   1.000
_cell.length_b   1.000
_cell.length_c   1.000
_cell.angle_alpha   90.00
_cell.angle_beta   90.00
_cell.angle_gamma   90.00
#
_symmetry.space_group_name_H-M   'P 1'
#
loop_
_entity.id
_entity.type
_entity.pdbx_description
1 polymer ?
#
loop_
_entity_poly.entity_id
_entity_poly.type
_entity_poly.pdbx_seq_one_letter_code
_entity_poly.pdbx_strand_id
1 'polypeptide(L)'
;EQTDVLVKNGKIAAIGKNLSDGGATIIDAKGKHLTSGIIDEHSHIAISNGVNEGGHNSSAEVTIEDVVNSEDINIYRDLAGGVTTSQLLHGSANPIGGRSAIVKWKWGMEPEELLYKNQPKFIKFALGENVKQSNWGNVNPTRFPQTRMGVEQVFTDYFQRAKEYDLAWKKFNASGKKDKAKAPRTDLELQTLAEILNNKRFITCHSYVQSEILMLM
;
A
#
# COMPACT_ATOMS: atom_id res chain seq x y z
N GLU A 1 7.00 32.82 -13.73
CA GLU A 1 7.52 34.05 -13.12
C GLU A 1 8.73 33.71 -12.26
N GLN A 2 9.77 34.58 -12.30
CA GLN A 2 10.91 34.44 -11.38
C GLN A 2 10.45 34.86 -9.99
N THR A 3 10.58 33.96 -9.01
CA THR A 3 10.15 34.17 -7.64
C THR A 3 11.01 33.38 -6.67
N ASP A 4 11.11 33.83 -5.43
CA ASP A 4 11.77 33.11 -4.35
C ASP A 4 10.75 32.28 -3.57
N VAL A 5 11.18 31.18 -3.02
CA VAL A 5 10.38 30.31 -2.14
C VAL A 5 11.13 30.10 -0.83
N LEU A 6 10.59 30.61 0.26
CA LEU A 6 11.14 30.39 1.59
C LEU A 6 10.48 29.15 2.24
N VAL A 7 11.31 28.20 2.64
CA VAL A 7 10.88 26.99 3.35
C VAL A 7 11.33 27.09 4.81
N LYS A 8 10.43 26.84 5.74
CA LYS A 8 10.70 26.80 7.18
C LYS A 8 9.97 25.61 7.81
N ASN A 9 10.69 24.81 8.59
CA ASN A 9 10.13 23.65 9.30
C ASN A 9 9.40 22.68 8.33
N GLY A 10 9.97 22.43 7.15
CA GLY A 10 9.41 21.53 6.14
C GLY A 10 8.14 22.04 5.43
N LYS A 11 7.82 23.33 5.57
CA LYS A 11 6.64 23.97 4.95
C LYS A 11 7.05 25.20 4.16
N ILE A 12 6.31 25.52 3.11
CA ILE A 12 6.44 26.79 2.40
C ILE A 12 5.94 27.90 3.33
N ALA A 13 6.86 28.77 3.72
CA ALA A 13 6.57 29.90 4.62
C ALA A 13 6.19 31.16 3.85
N ALA A 14 6.82 31.40 2.69
CA ALA A 14 6.52 32.54 1.82
C ALA A 14 6.90 32.24 0.35
N ILE A 15 6.18 32.87 -0.56
CA ILE A 15 6.49 32.93 -1.99
C ILE A 15 6.46 34.40 -2.38
N GLY A 16 7.52 34.92 -3.02
CA GLY A 16 7.60 36.33 -3.39
C GLY A 16 8.93 36.66 -4.08
N LYS A 17 9.11 37.93 -4.39
CA LYS A 17 10.37 38.44 -4.96
C LYS A 17 11.21 39.10 -3.86
N ASN A 18 12.53 38.88 -3.92
CA ASN A 18 13.49 39.47 -2.99
C ASN A 18 13.14 39.17 -1.50
N LEU A 19 12.77 37.94 -1.22
CA LEU A 19 12.53 37.51 0.16
C LEU A 19 13.84 37.58 0.96
N SER A 20 13.76 38.04 2.22
CA SER A 20 14.89 37.95 3.14
C SER A 20 15.18 36.49 3.43
N ASP A 21 16.45 36.09 3.34
CA ASP A 21 16.90 34.74 3.66
C ASP A 21 16.82 34.44 5.18
N GLY A 22 16.89 35.47 6.02
CA GLY A 22 16.84 35.31 7.49
C GLY A 22 17.88 34.32 8.03
N GLY A 23 18.99 34.11 7.30
CA GLY A 23 20.02 33.12 7.64
C GLY A 23 19.71 31.70 7.13
N ALA A 24 18.74 31.51 6.23
CA ALA A 24 18.46 30.24 5.60
C ALA A 24 19.54 29.85 4.58
N THR A 25 19.70 28.56 4.32
CA THR A 25 20.54 28.07 3.21
C THR A 25 19.91 28.48 1.88
N ILE A 26 20.65 29.19 1.05
CA ILE A 26 20.20 29.64 -0.27
C ILE A 26 20.55 28.57 -1.32
N ILE A 27 19.53 28.15 -2.09
CA ILE A 27 19.72 27.30 -3.27
C ILE A 27 19.42 28.15 -4.50
N ASP A 28 20.44 28.43 -5.32
CA ASP A 28 20.26 29.14 -6.59
C ASP A 28 19.57 28.23 -7.61
N ALA A 29 18.31 28.53 -7.88
CA ALA A 29 17.48 27.81 -8.85
C ALA A 29 17.25 28.63 -10.13
N LYS A 30 18.12 29.61 -10.45
CA LYS A 30 18.02 30.46 -11.65
C LYS A 30 17.89 29.60 -12.92
N GLY A 31 16.88 29.89 -13.73
CA GLY A 31 16.59 29.14 -14.96
C GLY A 31 15.96 27.76 -14.75
N LYS A 32 15.62 27.38 -13.53
CA LYS A 32 14.95 26.12 -13.20
C LYS A 32 13.48 26.35 -12.81
N HIS A 33 12.72 25.27 -12.84
CA HIS A 33 11.34 25.23 -12.37
C HIS A 33 11.26 24.48 -11.06
N LEU A 34 10.60 25.05 -10.06
CA LEU A 34 10.29 24.36 -8.82
C LEU A 34 8.88 23.78 -8.91
N THR A 35 8.76 22.48 -8.71
CA THR A 35 7.49 21.75 -8.68
C THR A 35 7.35 21.02 -7.35
N SER A 36 6.14 20.54 -7.04
CA SER A 36 5.98 19.51 -6.01
C SER A 36 6.73 18.24 -6.42
N GLY A 37 7.18 17.45 -5.46
CA GLY A 37 7.70 16.10 -5.74
C GLY A 37 6.62 15.22 -6.34
N ILE A 38 7.03 14.28 -7.20
CA ILE A 38 6.16 13.29 -7.81
C ILE A 38 5.78 12.25 -6.73
N ILE A 39 4.51 11.86 -6.71
CA ILE A 39 4.00 10.74 -5.92
C ILE A 39 3.74 9.59 -6.89
N ASP A 40 4.46 8.49 -6.70
CA ASP A 40 4.25 7.25 -7.44
C ASP A 40 3.33 6.33 -6.63
N GLU A 41 2.12 6.11 -7.13
CA GLU A 41 1.11 5.30 -6.44
C GLU A 41 1.26 3.79 -6.69
N HIS A 42 2.23 3.35 -7.50
CA HIS A 42 2.42 1.94 -7.81
C HIS A 42 3.88 1.57 -8.01
N SER A 43 4.57 1.28 -6.93
CA SER A 43 5.98 0.90 -6.97
C SER A 43 6.26 -0.47 -6.33
N HIS A 44 7.31 -1.11 -6.83
CA HIS A 44 7.83 -2.38 -6.32
C HIS A 44 9.33 -2.31 -5.99
N ILE A 45 9.93 -1.12 -5.98
CA ILE A 45 11.32 -0.91 -5.56
C ILE A 45 11.42 -0.94 -4.03
N ALA A 46 12.62 -1.00 -3.54
CA ALA A 46 12.91 -0.98 -2.10
C ALA A 46 12.15 -2.05 -1.28
N ILE A 47 11.92 -3.21 -1.88
CA ILE A 47 11.29 -4.38 -1.24
C ILE A 47 12.28 -5.55 -1.29
N SER A 48 12.61 -6.09 -0.13
CA SER A 48 13.57 -7.21 -0.01
C SER A 48 12.99 -8.52 -0.54
N ASN A 49 13.77 -9.26 -1.34
CA ASN A 49 13.56 -10.67 -1.70
C ASN A 49 12.24 -11.01 -2.40
N GLY A 50 11.59 -10.05 -3.04
CA GLY A 50 10.37 -10.27 -3.82
C GLY A 50 9.13 -9.59 -3.23
N VAL A 51 8.13 -9.44 -4.08
CA VAL A 51 6.93 -8.62 -3.82
C VAL A 51 5.66 -9.46 -3.66
N ASN A 52 5.76 -10.78 -3.73
CA ASN A 52 4.62 -11.68 -3.73
C ASN A 52 4.70 -12.72 -2.63
N GLU A 53 3.79 -12.70 -1.69
CA GLU A 53 3.47 -13.84 -0.83
C GLU A 53 2.36 -14.66 -1.53
N GLY A 54 2.77 -15.48 -2.50
CA GLY A 54 1.87 -16.12 -3.47
C GLY A 54 1.39 -17.52 -3.08
N GLY A 55 1.76 -18.05 -1.93
CA GLY A 55 1.44 -19.42 -1.50
C GLY A 55 -0.04 -19.67 -1.24
N HIS A 56 -0.79 -18.64 -0.88
CA HIS A 56 -2.22 -18.68 -0.59
C HIS A 56 -3.00 -17.80 -1.58
N ASN A 57 -4.30 -18.00 -1.66
CA ASN A 57 -5.19 -17.16 -2.47
C ASN A 57 -5.52 -15.81 -1.81
N SER A 58 -5.31 -15.71 -0.52
CA SER A 58 -5.29 -14.46 0.23
C SER A 58 -4.06 -14.42 1.14
N SER A 59 -3.42 -13.27 1.23
CA SER A 59 -2.31 -12.95 2.12
C SER A 59 -2.51 -11.56 2.76
N ALA A 60 -3.76 -11.25 3.12
CA ALA A 60 -4.13 -9.94 3.66
C ALA A 60 -3.45 -9.60 5.00
N GLU A 61 -2.91 -10.60 5.70
CA GLU A 61 -2.18 -10.45 6.96
C GLU A 61 -0.74 -9.96 6.79
N VAL A 62 -0.12 -10.15 5.62
CA VAL A 62 1.26 -9.69 5.41
C VAL A 62 1.30 -8.19 5.06
N THR A 63 2.44 -7.55 5.28
CA THR A 63 2.64 -6.14 4.96
C THR A 63 3.99 -5.88 4.32
N ILE A 64 4.00 -5.00 3.34
CA ILE A 64 5.25 -4.50 2.72
C ILE A 64 6.10 -3.71 3.74
N GLU A 65 5.49 -3.15 4.79
CA GLU A 65 6.23 -2.42 5.83
C GLU A 65 7.34 -3.27 6.47
N ASP A 66 7.15 -4.60 6.59
CA ASP A 66 8.09 -5.52 7.23
C ASP A 66 9.33 -5.82 6.36
N VAL A 67 9.30 -5.47 5.07
CA VAL A 67 10.34 -5.85 4.10
C VAL A 67 10.89 -4.65 3.31
N VAL A 68 10.72 -3.44 3.82
CA VAL A 68 11.29 -2.24 3.20
C VAL A 68 12.82 -2.31 3.26
N ASN A 69 13.45 -2.15 2.09
CA ASN A 69 14.90 -2.10 1.94
C ASN A 69 15.38 -0.67 1.65
N SER A 70 15.91 0.00 2.66
CA SER A 70 16.40 1.38 2.56
C SER A 70 17.71 1.53 1.78
N GLU A 71 18.41 0.43 1.48
CA GLU A 71 19.67 0.42 0.74
C GLU A 71 19.48 0.21 -0.78
N ASP A 72 18.25 0.07 -1.26
CA ASP A 72 17.98 -0.10 -2.68
C ASP A 72 18.37 1.17 -3.46
N ILE A 73 19.34 1.05 -4.36
CA ILE A 73 19.83 2.16 -5.21
C ILE A 73 18.71 2.83 -6.03
N ASN A 74 17.59 2.16 -6.24
CA ASN A 74 16.47 2.75 -6.95
C ASN A 74 15.83 3.91 -6.16
N ILE A 75 15.95 3.95 -4.84
CA ILE A 75 15.54 5.10 -4.02
C ILE A 75 16.30 6.37 -4.48
N TYR A 76 17.61 6.25 -4.65
CA TYR A 76 18.43 7.37 -5.14
C TYR A 76 18.06 7.79 -6.57
N ARG A 77 17.77 6.81 -7.44
CA ARG A 77 17.35 7.06 -8.83
C ARG A 77 16.01 7.76 -8.90
N ASP A 78 15.05 7.33 -8.09
CA ASP A 78 13.72 7.95 -7.98
C ASP A 78 13.81 9.40 -7.50
N LEU A 79 14.60 9.65 -6.45
CA LEU A 79 14.88 11.00 -5.95
C LEU A 79 15.54 11.88 -7.04
N ALA A 80 16.49 11.34 -7.80
CA ALA A 80 17.12 12.05 -8.91
C ALA A 80 16.13 12.36 -10.04
N GLY A 81 15.11 11.53 -10.23
CA GLY A 81 13.99 11.74 -11.15
C GLY A 81 12.88 12.66 -10.61
N GLY A 82 12.94 13.04 -9.33
CA GLY A 82 11.95 13.91 -8.69
C GLY A 82 10.81 13.17 -8.01
N VAL A 83 10.85 11.84 -7.93
CA VAL A 83 9.90 11.03 -7.15
C VAL A 83 10.28 11.12 -5.67
N THR A 84 9.38 11.60 -4.85
CA THR A 84 9.65 11.85 -3.41
C THR A 84 8.83 10.99 -2.47
N THR A 85 7.79 10.36 -3.00
CA THR A 85 6.86 9.52 -2.22
C THR A 85 6.38 8.38 -3.12
N SER A 86 6.32 7.18 -2.60
CA SER A 86 5.77 6.03 -3.34
C SER A 86 4.88 5.17 -2.46
N GLN A 87 3.87 4.56 -3.09
CA GLN A 87 3.13 3.45 -2.51
C GLN A 87 3.78 2.14 -2.95
N LEU A 88 4.35 1.42 -1.99
CA LEU A 88 4.95 0.12 -2.21
C LEU A 88 3.89 -0.96 -2.11
N LEU A 89 3.74 -1.74 -3.16
CA LEU A 89 2.66 -2.70 -3.31
C LEU A 89 3.17 -4.15 -3.29
N HIS A 90 2.35 -5.02 -2.70
CA HIS A 90 2.41 -6.44 -2.99
C HIS A 90 2.19 -6.67 -4.51
N GLY A 91 2.80 -7.67 -5.09
CA GLY A 91 2.61 -8.00 -6.50
C GLY A 91 1.23 -8.59 -6.80
N SER A 92 1.00 -8.97 -8.05
CA SER A 92 -0.31 -9.45 -8.53
C SER A 92 -0.39 -10.98 -8.60
N ALA A 93 0.19 -11.69 -7.62
CA ALA A 93 0.25 -13.15 -7.64
C ALA A 93 -1.05 -13.82 -7.16
N ASN A 94 -1.76 -13.22 -6.24
CA ASN A 94 -2.99 -13.74 -5.62
C ASN A 94 -4.13 -12.72 -5.68
N PRO A 95 -5.40 -13.19 -5.65
CA PRO A 95 -6.56 -12.30 -5.69
C PRO A 95 -6.53 -11.25 -4.59
N ILE A 96 -6.29 -11.67 -3.36
CA ILE A 96 -6.13 -10.82 -2.20
C ILE A 96 -4.65 -10.88 -1.80
N GLY A 97 -3.91 -9.82 -2.09
CA GLY A 97 -2.49 -9.68 -1.75
C GLY A 97 -2.28 -9.03 -0.39
N GLY A 98 -1.04 -8.59 -0.14
CA GLY A 98 -0.63 -7.99 1.12
C GLY A 98 -0.97 -6.51 1.26
N ARG A 99 -0.86 -6.02 2.47
CA ARG A 99 -0.99 -4.60 2.83
C ARG A 99 0.17 -3.80 2.25
N SER A 100 -0.14 -2.62 1.72
CA SER A 100 0.84 -1.71 1.13
C SER A 100 1.51 -0.84 2.19
N ALA A 101 2.70 -0.31 1.85
CA ALA A 101 3.36 0.75 2.60
C ALA A 101 3.34 2.04 1.78
N ILE A 102 3.24 3.20 2.43
CA ILE A 102 3.56 4.49 1.81
C ILE A 102 4.87 4.97 2.41
N VAL A 103 5.81 5.32 1.56
CA VAL A 103 7.14 5.79 1.96
C VAL A 103 7.42 7.19 1.43
N LYS A 104 8.16 7.96 2.19
CA LYS A 104 8.84 9.17 1.71
C LYS A 104 10.30 8.83 1.48
N TRP A 105 10.77 9.03 0.28
CA TRP A 105 12.14 8.72 -0.07
C TRP A 105 13.14 9.62 0.64
N LYS A 106 14.01 9.01 1.42
CA LYS A 106 15.08 9.67 2.17
C LYS A 106 16.32 8.78 2.10
N TRP A 107 17.15 9.02 1.09
CA TRP A 107 18.36 8.24 0.91
C TRP A 107 19.28 8.29 2.13
N GLY A 108 19.75 7.13 2.58
CA GLY A 108 20.65 7.01 3.72
C GLY A 108 19.96 6.92 5.10
N MET A 109 18.64 6.86 5.13
CA MET A 109 17.87 6.66 6.36
C MET A 109 17.48 5.19 6.56
N GLU A 110 17.15 4.82 7.79
CA GLU A 110 16.67 3.48 8.13
C GLU A 110 15.26 3.22 7.59
N PRO A 111 14.86 1.94 7.38
CA PRO A 111 13.53 1.60 6.82
C PRO A 111 12.36 2.27 7.54
N GLU A 112 12.36 2.31 8.86
CA GLU A 112 11.29 2.90 9.68
C GLU A 112 11.17 4.42 9.50
N GLU A 113 12.24 5.09 9.08
CA GLU A 113 12.25 6.53 8.82
C GLU A 113 11.70 6.87 7.44
N LEU A 114 11.67 5.90 6.51
CA LEU A 114 11.03 6.03 5.22
C LEU A 114 9.51 5.93 5.33
N LEU A 115 8.98 5.14 6.26
CA LEU A 115 7.55 4.92 6.41
C LEU A 115 6.82 6.23 6.70
N TYR A 116 5.80 6.54 5.90
CA TYR A 116 4.96 7.70 6.12
C TYR A 116 3.91 7.38 7.19
N LYS A 117 4.16 7.84 8.41
CA LYS A 117 3.28 7.63 9.57
C LYS A 117 1.94 8.37 9.39
N ASN A 118 0.86 7.79 9.90
CA ASN A 118 -0.52 8.33 9.82
C ASN A 118 -1.08 8.44 8.38
N GLN A 119 -0.63 7.57 7.51
CA GLN A 119 -1.08 7.46 6.13
C GLN A 119 -2.46 6.78 6.03
N PRO A 120 -3.20 6.99 4.93
CA PRO A 120 -4.28 6.10 4.55
C PRO A 120 -3.76 4.68 4.34
N LYS A 121 -4.50 3.68 4.82
CA LYS A 121 -4.12 2.28 4.71
C LYS A 121 -4.58 1.72 3.37
N PHE A 122 -3.71 0.95 2.71
CA PHE A 122 -4.01 0.29 1.45
C PHE A 122 -3.72 -1.21 1.50
N ILE A 123 -4.30 -1.93 0.56
CA ILE A 123 -4.04 -3.35 0.31
C ILE A 123 -4.06 -3.59 -1.19
N LYS A 124 -3.22 -4.49 -1.69
CA LYS A 124 -3.18 -4.88 -3.10
C LYS A 124 -4.12 -6.04 -3.36
N PHE A 125 -5.00 -5.85 -4.34
CA PHE A 125 -5.78 -6.91 -4.97
C PHE A 125 -5.37 -7.09 -6.41
N ALA A 126 -5.73 -8.22 -6.99
CA ALA A 126 -5.51 -8.48 -8.40
C ALA A 126 -6.62 -9.35 -9.00
N LEU A 127 -6.92 -9.08 -10.25
CA LEU A 127 -7.90 -9.76 -11.08
C LEU A 127 -7.23 -10.31 -12.36
N GLY A 128 -8.01 -10.94 -13.21
CA GLY A 128 -7.57 -11.38 -14.53
C GLY A 128 -6.74 -12.66 -14.50
N GLU A 129 -5.79 -12.71 -15.42
CA GLU A 129 -4.98 -13.91 -15.66
C GLU A 129 -3.88 -14.10 -14.60
N ASN A 130 -3.38 -13.01 -14.00
CA ASN A 130 -2.23 -13.03 -13.10
C ASN A 130 -2.44 -13.91 -11.87
N VAL A 131 -3.64 -13.95 -11.33
CA VAL A 131 -3.96 -14.62 -10.06
C VAL A 131 -4.38 -16.08 -10.21
N LYS A 132 -4.52 -16.56 -11.45
CA LYS A 132 -4.83 -17.95 -11.76
C LYS A 132 -3.55 -18.78 -11.70
N GLN A 133 -3.54 -19.83 -10.91
CA GLN A 133 -2.39 -20.73 -10.83
C GLN A 133 -2.12 -21.51 -12.13
N SER A 134 -3.13 -21.72 -12.96
CA SER A 134 -2.99 -22.39 -14.26
C SER A 134 -2.00 -21.68 -15.21
N ASN A 135 -1.71 -20.40 -15.00
CA ASN A 135 -0.76 -19.64 -15.81
C ASN A 135 0.70 -19.71 -15.34
N TRP A 136 0.96 -20.30 -14.19
CA TRP A 136 2.28 -20.25 -13.55
C TRP A 136 3.16 -21.46 -13.90
N GLY A 137 2.68 -22.34 -14.77
CA GLY A 137 3.39 -23.56 -15.18
C GLY A 137 3.50 -24.59 -14.06
N ASN A 138 4.33 -25.61 -14.28
CA ASN A 138 4.48 -26.75 -13.36
C ASN A 138 5.46 -26.49 -12.20
N VAL A 139 6.00 -25.29 -12.07
CA VAL A 139 7.08 -24.96 -11.13
C VAL A 139 6.56 -24.56 -9.77
N ASN A 140 5.30 -24.11 -9.69
CA ASN A 140 4.70 -23.61 -8.46
C ASN A 140 3.67 -24.60 -7.89
N PRO A 141 3.53 -24.64 -6.55
CA PRO A 141 2.49 -25.47 -5.92
C PRO A 141 1.11 -25.11 -6.48
N THR A 142 0.31 -26.14 -6.74
CA THR A 142 -1.05 -25.94 -7.19
C THR A 142 -1.89 -25.39 -6.03
N ARG A 143 -2.55 -24.25 -6.24
CA ARG A 143 -3.53 -23.69 -5.31
C ARG A 143 -4.76 -23.17 -6.04
N PHE A 144 -5.84 -22.98 -5.30
CA PHE A 144 -7.02 -22.23 -5.75
C PHE A 144 -6.69 -20.70 -5.79
N PRO A 145 -7.19 -19.95 -6.80
CA PRO A 145 -8.00 -20.35 -7.93
C PRO A 145 -7.19 -20.81 -9.15
N GLN A 146 -7.77 -21.70 -9.96
CA GLN A 146 -7.21 -22.14 -11.24
C GLN A 146 -7.80 -21.37 -12.44
N THR A 147 -8.99 -20.83 -12.29
CA THR A 147 -9.76 -20.13 -13.34
C THR A 147 -10.37 -18.84 -12.81
N ARG A 148 -10.93 -18.02 -13.71
CA ARG A 148 -11.66 -16.79 -13.34
C ARG A 148 -12.89 -17.04 -12.48
N MET A 149 -13.56 -18.18 -12.65
CA MET A 149 -14.65 -18.60 -11.76
C MET A 149 -14.18 -18.68 -10.31
N GLY A 150 -13.00 -19.25 -10.09
CA GLY A 150 -12.41 -19.35 -8.77
C GLY A 150 -11.98 -17.98 -8.20
N VAL A 151 -11.53 -17.05 -9.05
CA VAL A 151 -11.13 -15.70 -8.60
C VAL A 151 -12.32 -14.98 -7.94
N GLU A 152 -13.50 -15.00 -8.57
CA GLU A 152 -14.71 -14.41 -8.00
C GLU A 152 -15.08 -15.05 -6.65
N GLN A 153 -14.99 -16.39 -6.57
CA GLN A 153 -15.30 -17.11 -5.34
C GLN A 153 -14.34 -16.78 -4.18
N VAL A 154 -13.08 -16.49 -4.46
CA VAL A 154 -12.14 -16.01 -3.42
C VAL A 154 -12.69 -14.74 -2.78
N PHE A 155 -13.04 -13.74 -3.58
CA PHE A 155 -13.57 -12.48 -3.03
C PHE A 155 -14.88 -12.70 -2.27
N THR A 156 -15.82 -13.44 -2.84
CA THR A 156 -17.12 -13.73 -2.21
C THR A 156 -16.95 -14.40 -0.85
N ASP A 157 -16.14 -15.47 -0.77
CA ASP A 157 -15.92 -16.21 0.47
C ASP A 157 -15.24 -15.36 1.54
N TYR A 158 -14.12 -14.74 1.18
CA TYR A 158 -13.35 -13.96 2.15
C TYR A 158 -14.09 -12.74 2.68
N PHE A 159 -14.82 -12.01 1.84
CA PHE A 159 -15.62 -10.88 2.31
C PHE A 159 -16.84 -11.30 3.13
N GLN A 160 -17.46 -12.44 2.82
CA GLN A 160 -18.49 -13.01 3.67
C GLN A 160 -17.94 -13.37 5.07
N ARG A 161 -16.80 -14.05 5.12
CA ARG A 161 -16.12 -14.38 6.39
C ARG A 161 -15.70 -13.13 7.15
N ALA A 162 -15.16 -12.11 6.46
CA ALA A 162 -14.78 -10.85 7.08
C ALA A 162 -15.98 -10.11 7.68
N LYS A 163 -17.13 -10.14 7.02
CA LYS A 163 -18.39 -9.56 7.53
C LYS A 163 -18.85 -10.27 8.80
N GLU A 164 -18.83 -11.59 8.81
CA GLU A 164 -19.19 -12.39 9.99
C GLU A 164 -18.24 -12.12 11.17
N TYR A 165 -16.92 -12.06 10.88
CA TYR A 165 -15.90 -11.71 11.86
C TYR A 165 -16.13 -10.32 12.47
N ASP A 166 -16.36 -9.31 11.65
CA ASP A 166 -16.63 -7.95 12.08
C ASP A 166 -17.89 -7.85 12.96
N LEU A 167 -18.96 -8.52 12.56
CA LEU A 167 -20.20 -8.60 13.34
C LEU A 167 -19.98 -9.28 14.71
N ALA A 168 -19.22 -10.36 14.76
CA ALA A 168 -18.88 -11.04 16.00
C ALA A 168 -18.10 -10.12 16.96
N TRP A 169 -17.10 -9.41 16.46
CA TRP A 169 -16.36 -8.43 17.26
C TRP A 169 -17.22 -7.24 17.69
N LYS A 170 -18.08 -6.71 16.83
CA LYS A 170 -19.04 -5.64 17.18
C LYS A 170 -19.96 -6.08 18.30
N LYS A 171 -20.53 -7.29 18.21
CA LYS A 171 -21.39 -7.87 19.25
C LYS A 171 -20.66 -8.05 20.58
N PHE A 172 -19.43 -8.60 20.53
CA PHE A 172 -18.61 -8.76 21.74
C PHE A 172 -18.28 -7.41 22.40
N ASN A 173 -17.90 -6.42 21.62
CA ASN A 173 -17.57 -5.08 22.13
C ASN A 173 -18.82 -4.39 22.74
N ALA A 174 -19.98 -4.54 22.11
CA ALA A 174 -21.25 -3.99 22.60
C ALA A 174 -21.72 -4.65 23.92
N SER A 175 -21.33 -5.89 24.18
CA SER A 175 -21.63 -6.58 25.45
C SER A 175 -20.84 -6.07 26.66
N GLY A 176 -20.02 -5.04 26.48
CA GLY A 176 -19.15 -4.47 27.52
C GLY A 176 -17.93 -5.31 27.85
N LYS A 177 -17.56 -6.26 26.97
CA LYS A 177 -16.40 -7.17 27.15
C LYS A 177 -16.40 -7.95 28.46
N LYS A 178 -17.59 -8.21 29.02
CA LYS A 178 -17.76 -8.78 30.36
C LYS A 178 -17.25 -10.21 30.49
N ASP A 179 -17.19 -10.94 29.40
CA ASP A 179 -16.70 -12.31 29.37
C ASP A 179 -15.60 -12.46 28.31
N LYS A 180 -14.34 -12.31 28.71
CA LYS A 180 -13.18 -12.46 27.83
C LYS A 180 -13.09 -13.86 27.17
N ALA A 181 -13.65 -14.88 27.80
CA ALA A 181 -13.66 -16.24 27.26
C ALA A 181 -14.55 -16.36 26.01
N LYS A 182 -15.47 -15.40 25.79
CA LYS A 182 -16.33 -15.33 24.59
C LYS A 182 -15.82 -14.38 23.52
N ALA A 183 -14.63 -13.80 23.69
CA ALA A 183 -14.01 -12.97 22.66
C ALA A 183 -13.79 -13.81 21.39
N PRO A 184 -14.15 -13.30 20.20
CA PRO A 184 -13.78 -13.97 18.97
C PRO A 184 -12.25 -14.12 18.89
N ARG A 185 -11.79 -15.24 18.29
CA ARG A 185 -10.36 -15.39 18.01
C ARG A 185 -9.89 -14.29 17.07
N THR A 186 -8.75 -13.69 17.36
CA THR A 186 -8.11 -12.75 16.44
C THR A 186 -7.65 -13.49 15.17
N ASP A 187 -8.09 -12.97 14.03
CA ASP A 187 -7.70 -13.40 12.70
C ASP A 187 -7.22 -12.16 11.94
N LEU A 188 -5.92 -12.09 11.67
CA LEU A 188 -5.29 -10.90 11.09
C LEU A 188 -5.71 -10.66 9.65
N GLU A 189 -5.98 -11.73 8.92
CA GLU A 189 -6.46 -11.68 7.55
C GLU A 189 -7.89 -11.10 7.49
N LEU A 190 -8.82 -11.68 8.25
CA LEU A 190 -10.20 -11.21 8.33
C LEU A 190 -10.31 -9.81 8.95
N GLN A 191 -9.43 -9.48 9.90
CA GLN A 191 -9.34 -8.14 10.46
C GLN A 191 -9.00 -7.10 9.39
N THR A 192 -8.03 -7.40 8.53
CA THR A 192 -7.62 -6.53 7.44
C THR A 192 -8.77 -6.31 6.45
N LEU A 193 -9.50 -7.37 6.11
CA LEU A 193 -10.65 -7.28 5.21
C LEU A 193 -11.84 -6.55 5.86
N ALA A 194 -12.06 -6.73 7.17
CA ALA A 194 -13.05 -5.97 7.92
C ALA A 194 -12.73 -4.46 7.95
N GLU A 195 -11.46 -4.05 7.91
CA GLU A 195 -11.08 -2.64 7.77
C GLU A 195 -11.59 -2.05 6.45
N ILE A 196 -11.61 -2.83 5.36
CA ILE A 196 -12.16 -2.40 4.06
C ILE A 196 -13.67 -2.19 4.18
N LEU A 197 -14.40 -3.15 4.75
CA LEU A 197 -15.86 -3.06 4.96
C LEU A 197 -16.26 -1.87 5.84
N ASN A 198 -15.36 -1.39 6.68
CA ASN A 198 -15.58 -0.25 7.57
C ASN A 198 -14.93 1.05 7.05
N ASN A 199 -14.56 1.14 5.77
CA ASN A 199 -13.94 2.30 5.12
C ASN A 199 -12.64 2.80 5.81
N LYS A 200 -11.89 1.89 6.42
CA LYS A 200 -10.61 2.18 7.10
C LYS A 200 -9.40 1.79 6.26
N ARG A 201 -9.60 1.07 5.17
CA ARG A 201 -8.56 0.62 4.23
C ARG A 201 -9.07 0.70 2.80
N PHE A 202 -8.23 1.15 1.90
CA PHE A 202 -8.52 1.27 0.49
C PHE A 202 -7.89 0.12 -0.31
N ILE A 203 -8.45 -0.19 -1.46
CA ILE A 203 -7.98 -1.24 -2.36
C ILE A 203 -7.25 -0.59 -3.53
N THR A 204 -6.04 -1.06 -3.81
CA THR A 204 -5.36 -0.85 -5.08
C THR A 204 -5.45 -2.16 -5.87
N CYS A 205 -6.07 -2.16 -7.03
CA CYS A 205 -6.38 -3.38 -7.77
C CYS A 205 -5.75 -3.42 -9.16
N HIS A 206 -4.97 -4.48 -9.43
CA HIS A 206 -4.58 -4.83 -10.80
C HIS A 206 -5.78 -5.38 -11.56
N SER A 207 -6.18 -4.75 -12.65
CA SER A 207 -7.36 -5.11 -13.41
C SER A 207 -7.27 -4.61 -14.85
N TYR A 208 -7.88 -5.33 -15.79
CA TYR A 208 -7.94 -4.97 -17.21
C TYR A 208 -9.20 -5.50 -17.94
N VAL A 209 -10.11 -6.16 -17.22
CA VAL A 209 -11.38 -6.68 -17.77
C VAL A 209 -12.55 -6.01 -17.06
N GLN A 210 -13.36 -5.29 -17.82
CA GLN A 210 -14.47 -4.49 -17.28
C GLN A 210 -15.45 -5.30 -16.40
N SER A 211 -15.83 -6.53 -16.84
CA SER A 211 -16.76 -7.36 -16.07
C SER A 211 -16.20 -7.78 -14.71
N GLU A 212 -14.89 -8.00 -14.61
CA GLU A 212 -14.22 -8.35 -13.35
C GLU A 212 -14.12 -7.14 -12.42
N ILE A 213 -13.90 -5.95 -12.96
CA ILE A 213 -13.93 -4.71 -12.18
C ILE A 213 -15.32 -4.49 -11.59
N LEU A 214 -16.37 -4.65 -12.40
CA LEU A 214 -17.76 -4.53 -11.94
C LEU A 214 -18.13 -5.57 -10.89
N MET A 215 -17.61 -6.80 -11.02
CA MET A 215 -17.81 -7.85 -10.02
C MET A 215 -17.20 -7.48 -8.67
N LEU A 216 -16.01 -6.87 -8.66
CA LEU A 216 -15.33 -6.48 -7.42
C LEU A 216 -15.97 -5.27 -6.73
N MET A 217 -16.63 -4.39 -7.47
CA MET A 217 -17.33 -3.20 -6.96
C MET A 217 -18.62 -3.55 -6.22
#